data_aac24fb689ba9ddf26afe40675195175
#
_entry.id   aac24fb689ba9ddf26afe40675195175
#
_cell.length_a   1.000
_cell.length_b   1.000
_cell.length_c   1.000
_cell.angle_alpha   90.00
_cell.angle_beta   90.00
_cell.angle_gamma   90.00
#
_symmetry.space_group_name_H-M   'P 1'
#
loop_
_entity.id
_entity.type
_entity.pdbx_description
1 polymer ?
#
loop_
_entity_poly.entity_id
_entity_poly.type
_entity_poly.pdbx_seq_one_letter_code
_entity_poly.pdbx_strand_id
1 'polypeptide(L)'
;VIYELSLCALYIAGMCLRGSYFYTNHNEAFWLAVLGFVINLIAVVVIILALVNQKLVLKIGCWVISLLARLRIIKKKEQAVENFEHTIEDYHEAATYIAKHKLRAFGSFWISVLNLSFLFVIPYLIYLSFGYSANNILDVFTMEAMLFLAVSFFPLPGAAGASETG
;
A
#
# COMPACT_ATOMS: atom_id res chain seq x y z
N VAL A 1 -2.47 -7.30 1.75
CA VAL A 1 -1.06 -7.71 1.90
C VAL A 1 -0.43 -8.07 0.56
N ILE A 2 -0.94 -9.09 -0.17
CA ILE A 2 -0.34 -9.53 -1.46
C ILE A 2 -0.38 -8.39 -2.49
N TYR A 3 -1.48 -7.66 -2.57
CA TYR A 3 -1.64 -6.51 -3.46
C TYR A 3 -0.62 -5.40 -3.14
N GLU A 4 -0.43 -5.07 -1.87
CA GLU A 4 0.56 -4.07 -1.43
C GLU A 4 1.99 -4.50 -1.72
N LEU A 5 2.31 -5.79 -1.54
CA LEU A 5 3.60 -6.34 -1.94
C LEU A 5 3.84 -6.24 -3.45
N SER A 6 2.79 -6.48 -4.25
CA SER A 6 2.87 -6.33 -5.71
C SER A 6 3.08 -4.87 -6.13
N LEU A 7 2.40 -3.94 -5.46
CA LEU A 7 2.57 -2.50 -5.67
C LEU A 7 4.00 -2.05 -5.33
N CYS A 8 4.52 -2.47 -4.17
CA CYS A 8 5.90 -2.19 -3.77
C CYS A 8 6.92 -2.77 -4.77
N ALA A 9 6.69 -3.98 -5.27
CA ALA A 9 7.56 -4.61 -6.26
C ALA A 9 7.60 -3.83 -7.57
N LEU A 10 6.45 -3.39 -8.08
CA LEU A 10 6.36 -2.56 -9.30
C LEU A 10 6.99 -1.19 -9.11
N TYR A 11 6.79 -0.57 -7.93
CA TYR A 11 7.47 0.68 -7.59
C TYR A 11 8.99 0.53 -7.59
N ILE A 12 9.52 -0.49 -6.93
CA ILE A 12 10.97 -0.77 -6.90
C ILE A 12 11.48 -1.00 -8.32
N ALA A 13 10.78 -1.78 -9.13
CA ALA A 13 11.17 -2.02 -10.52
C ALA A 13 11.20 -0.71 -11.33
N GLY A 14 10.17 0.13 -11.24
CA GLY A 14 10.12 1.44 -11.87
C GLY A 14 11.26 2.36 -11.41
N MET A 15 11.52 2.40 -10.10
CA MET A 15 12.59 3.21 -9.52
C MET A 15 13.98 2.72 -9.94
N CYS A 16 14.20 1.42 -10.06
CA CYS A 16 15.46 0.89 -10.58
C CYS A 16 15.71 1.28 -12.05
N LEU A 17 14.64 1.37 -12.84
CA LEU A 17 14.74 1.68 -14.27
C LEU A 17 14.80 3.19 -14.54
N ARG A 18 14.08 4.00 -13.79
CA ARG A 18 13.85 5.44 -14.07
C ARG A 18 14.06 6.38 -12.87
N GLY A 19 14.52 5.88 -11.72
CA GLY A 19 14.65 6.65 -10.49
C GLY A 19 15.51 7.91 -10.63
N SER A 20 16.63 7.85 -11.35
CA SER A 20 17.49 9.02 -11.59
C SER A 20 16.79 10.11 -12.42
N TYR A 21 15.96 9.73 -13.38
CA TYR A 21 15.16 10.65 -14.18
C TYR A 21 14.16 11.40 -13.30
N PHE A 22 13.42 10.70 -12.44
CA PHE A 22 12.44 11.31 -11.55
C PHE A 22 13.08 12.18 -10.47
N TYR A 23 14.21 11.75 -9.92
CA TYR A 23 14.96 12.56 -8.97
C TYR A 23 15.39 13.90 -9.54
N THR A 24 15.80 13.94 -10.82
CA THR A 24 16.31 15.16 -11.46
C THR A 24 15.19 16.06 -11.98
N ASN A 25 14.11 15.51 -12.54
CA ASN A 25 13.08 16.27 -13.22
C ASN A 25 11.80 16.50 -12.39
N HIS A 26 11.51 15.62 -11.41
CA HIS A 26 10.28 15.61 -10.61
C HIS A 26 10.56 15.35 -9.13
N ASN A 27 11.46 16.14 -8.56
CA ASN A 27 11.96 15.94 -7.20
C ASN A 27 10.86 15.88 -6.12
N GLU A 28 9.82 16.72 -6.24
CA GLU A 28 8.71 16.73 -5.26
C GLU A 28 7.91 15.41 -5.30
N ALA A 29 7.57 14.95 -6.51
CA ALA A 29 6.87 13.68 -6.70
C ALA A 29 7.73 12.49 -6.24
N PHE A 30 9.04 12.55 -6.47
CA PHE A 30 9.99 11.54 -6.01
C PHE A 30 9.97 11.41 -4.48
N TRP A 31 10.09 12.51 -3.73
CA TRP A 31 10.10 12.47 -2.26
C TRP A 31 8.74 12.05 -1.69
N LEU A 32 7.64 12.48 -2.31
CA LEU A 32 6.30 12.04 -1.91
C LEU A 32 6.14 10.53 -2.08
N ALA A 33 6.62 9.98 -3.19
CA ALA A 33 6.58 8.55 -3.46
C ALA A 33 7.49 7.76 -2.51
N VAL A 34 8.68 8.27 -2.18
CA VAL A 34 9.57 7.68 -1.17
C VAL A 34 8.89 7.65 0.20
N LEU A 35 8.22 8.73 0.59
CA LEU A 35 7.47 8.78 1.84
C LEU A 35 6.34 7.74 1.82
N GLY A 36 5.54 7.66 0.76
CA GLY A 36 4.50 6.65 0.58
C GLY A 36 5.06 5.23 0.65
N PHE A 37 6.22 4.99 0.01
CA PHE A 37 6.90 3.69 0.06
C PHE A 37 7.34 3.30 1.47
N VAL A 38 7.97 4.22 2.19
CA VAL A 38 8.41 3.98 3.58
C VAL A 38 7.23 3.62 4.48
N ILE A 39 6.15 4.36 4.37
CA ILE A 39 4.96 4.11 5.16
C ILE A 39 4.34 2.74 4.80
N ASN A 40 4.26 2.41 3.50
CA ASN A 40 3.75 1.12 3.01
C ASN A 40 4.65 -0.04 3.49
N LEU A 41 5.96 0.16 3.46
CA LEU A 41 6.93 -0.80 3.99
C LEU A 41 6.73 -1.02 5.50
N ILE A 42 6.49 0.05 6.26
CA ILE A 42 6.18 -0.06 7.69
C ILE A 42 4.90 -0.86 7.90
N ALA A 43 3.85 -0.61 7.13
CA ALA A 43 2.61 -1.38 7.21
C ALA A 43 2.84 -2.88 6.93
N VAL A 44 3.60 -3.21 5.88
CA VAL A 44 3.96 -4.59 5.55
C VAL A 44 4.78 -5.23 6.69
N VAL A 45 5.76 -4.51 7.25
CA VAL A 45 6.55 -4.99 8.38
C VAL A 45 5.68 -5.24 9.61
N VAL A 46 4.75 -4.33 9.93
CA VAL A 46 3.80 -4.51 11.04
C VAL A 46 2.95 -5.77 10.84
N ILE A 47 2.46 -6.00 9.63
CA ILE A 47 1.70 -7.21 9.30
C ILE A 47 2.57 -8.46 9.47
N ILE A 48 3.80 -8.46 8.97
CA ILE A 48 4.73 -9.59 9.15
C ILE A 48 5.04 -9.82 10.64
N LEU A 49 5.24 -8.76 11.42
CA LEU A 49 5.44 -8.87 12.86
C LEU A 49 4.21 -9.42 13.57
N ALA A 50 3.01 -9.04 13.14
CA ALA A 50 1.76 -9.60 13.67
C ALA A 50 1.66 -11.11 13.45
N LEU A 51 2.25 -11.61 12.35
CA LEU A 51 2.33 -13.05 12.04
C LEU A 51 3.27 -13.80 12.97
N VAL A 52 4.42 -13.19 13.25
CA VAL A 52 5.47 -13.82 14.05
C VAL A 52 5.18 -13.71 15.54
N ASN A 53 4.65 -12.58 15.99
CA ASN A 53 4.39 -12.30 17.39
C ASN A 53 3.20 -11.37 17.62
N GLN A 54 2.00 -11.92 17.53
CA GLN A 54 0.73 -11.21 17.74
C GLN A 54 0.70 -10.41 19.05
N LYS A 55 1.25 -10.98 20.16
CA LYS A 55 1.26 -10.32 21.47
C LYS A 55 2.08 -9.03 21.47
N LEU A 56 3.16 -8.99 20.69
CA LEU A 56 4.02 -7.82 20.58
C LEU A 56 3.34 -6.69 19.82
N VAL A 57 2.66 -7.01 18.72
CA VAL A 57 1.91 -6.04 17.92
C VAL A 57 0.73 -5.49 18.68
N LEU A 58 -0.04 -6.34 19.37
CA LEU A 58 -1.14 -5.90 20.24
C LEU A 58 -0.63 -4.95 21.32
N LYS A 59 0.50 -5.26 21.98
CA LYS A 59 1.07 -4.40 23.01
C LYS A 59 1.49 -3.02 22.46
N ILE A 60 2.14 -3.00 21.31
CA ILE A 60 2.57 -1.75 20.64
C ILE A 60 1.35 -0.97 20.17
N GLY A 61 0.38 -1.61 19.53
CA GLY A 61 -0.83 -0.98 19.03
C GLY A 61 -1.68 -0.39 20.14
N CYS A 62 -1.91 -1.12 21.23
CA CYS A 62 -2.61 -0.62 22.40
C CYS A 62 -1.88 0.55 23.05
N TRP A 63 -0.54 0.55 23.04
CA TRP A 63 0.26 1.67 23.53
C TRP A 63 0.07 2.91 22.63
N VAL A 64 0.13 2.75 21.30
CA VAL A 64 -0.09 3.84 20.33
C VAL A 64 -1.52 4.39 20.44
N ILE A 65 -2.54 3.51 20.50
CA ILE A 65 -3.94 3.93 20.68
C ILE A 65 -4.10 4.71 21.99
N SER A 66 -3.45 4.26 23.07
CA SER A 66 -3.46 4.95 24.35
C SER A 66 -2.82 6.33 24.28
N LEU A 67 -1.74 6.47 23.52
CA LEU A 67 -1.07 7.75 23.28
C LEU A 67 -1.96 8.70 22.47
N LEU A 68 -2.60 8.21 21.41
CA LEU A 68 -3.54 8.98 20.57
C LEU A 68 -4.80 9.39 21.35
N ALA A 69 -5.28 8.51 22.23
CA ALA A 69 -6.40 8.84 23.13
C ALA A 69 -6.00 9.94 24.14
N ARG A 70 -4.74 9.92 24.63
CA ARG A 70 -4.21 10.97 25.51
C ARG A 70 -4.10 12.33 24.81
N LEU A 71 -3.80 12.32 23.50
CA LEU A 71 -3.78 13.50 22.64
C LEU A 71 -5.18 13.97 22.22
N ARG A 72 -6.26 13.35 22.73
CA ARG A 72 -7.67 13.61 22.41
C ARG A 72 -8.05 13.43 20.93
N ILE A 73 -7.23 12.72 20.15
CA ILE A 73 -7.50 12.40 18.74
C ILE A 73 -8.58 11.30 18.67
N ILE A 74 -8.50 10.30 19.58
CA ILE A 74 -9.46 9.20 19.67
C ILE A 74 -10.39 9.44 20.86
N LYS A 75 -11.70 9.60 20.58
CA LYS A 75 -12.72 9.86 21.60
C LYS A 75 -13.21 8.59 22.33
N LYS A 76 -13.10 7.41 21.67
CA LYS A 76 -13.58 6.12 22.20
C LYS A 76 -12.44 5.11 22.19
N LYS A 77 -11.60 5.13 23.22
CA LYS A 77 -10.41 4.28 23.34
C LYS A 77 -10.75 2.80 23.32
N GLU A 78 -11.77 2.37 24.06
CA GLU A 78 -12.15 0.96 24.21
C GLU A 78 -12.55 0.36 22.85
N GLN A 79 -13.40 1.07 22.10
CA GLN A 79 -13.84 0.65 20.78
C GLN A 79 -12.71 0.61 19.75
N ALA A 80 -11.74 1.54 19.87
CA ALA A 80 -10.55 1.54 19.01
C ALA A 80 -9.61 0.37 19.30
N VAL A 81 -9.48 -0.03 20.58
CA VAL A 81 -8.68 -1.19 20.98
C VAL A 81 -9.35 -2.47 20.49
N GLU A 82 -10.65 -2.65 20.72
CA GLU A 82 -11.40 -3.82 20.29
C GLU A 82 -11.35 -4.01 18.76
N ASN A 83 -11.59 -2.94 18.00
CA ASN A 83 -11.45 -2.99 16.53
C ASN A 83 -10.03 -3.33 16.08
N PHE A 84 -9.01 -2.82 16.79
CA PHE A 84 -7.62 -3.13 16.48
C PHE A 84 -7.28 -4.59 16.78
N GLU A 85 -7.74 -5.13 17.92
CA GLU A 85 -7.56 -6.54 18.28
C GLU A 85 -8.19 -7.46 17.23
N HIS A 86 -9.43 -7.19 16.84
CA HIS A 86 -10.13 -7.94 15.79
C HIS A 86 -9.38 -7.87 14.44
N THR A 87 -8.93 -6.68 14.06
CA THR A 87 -8.15 -6.51 12.82
C THR A 87 -6.86 -7.33 12.84
N ILE A 88 -6.17 -7.39 13.98
CA ILE A 88 -4.93 -8.19 14.11
C ILE A 88 -5.21 -9.69 14.03
N GLU A 89 -6.34 -10.14 14.60
CA GLU A 89 -6.78 -11.54 14.48
C GLU A 89 -7.06 -11.91 13.02
N ASP A 90 -7.81 -11.09 12.29
CA ASP A 90 -8.09 -11.27 10.87
C ASP A 90 -6.81 -11.34 10.02
N TYR A 91 -5.86 -10.45 10.30
CA TYR A 91 -4.55 -10.49 9.63
C TYR A 91 -3.75 -11.75 9.96
N HIS A 92 -3.79 -12.21 11.21
CA HIS A 92 -3.10 -13.43 11.63
C HIS A 92 -3.69 -14.67 10.94
N GLU A 93 -5.01 -14.76 10.85
CA GLU A 93 -5.71 -15.84 10.14
C GLU A 93 -5.37 -15.84 8.65
N ALA A 94 -5.50 -14.68 7.99
CA ALA A 94 -5.18 -14.52 6.58
C ALA A 94 -3.74 -14.93 6.26
N ALA A 95 -2.81 -14.60 7.11
CA ALA A 95 -1.41 -14.89 6.89
C ALA A 95 -1.02 -16.33 7.24
N THR A 96 -1.67 -16.92 8.23
CA THR A 96 -1.56 -18.37 8.47
C THR A 96 -2.05 -19.14 7.25
N TYR A 97 -3.14 -18.68 6.63
CA TYR A 97 -3.64 -19.24 5.37
C TYR A 97 -2.62 -19.13 4.22
N ILE A 98 -2.04 -17.94 4.05
CA ILE A 98 -0.98 -17.68 3.04
C ILE A 98 0.23 -18.58 3.28
N ALA A 99 0.68 -18.71 4.53
CA ALA A 99 1.82 -19.53 4.88
C ALA A 99 1.59 -21.03 4.59
N LYS A 100 0.36 -21.52 4.78
CA LYS A 100 -0.04 -22.90 4.44
C LYS A 100 -0.18 -23.14 2.94
N HIS A 101 -0.54 -22.10 2.17
CA HIS A 101 -0.83 -22.19 0.74
C HIS A 101 0.10 -21.35 -0.13
N LYS A 102 1.41 -21.52 0.04
CA LYS A 102 2.45 -20.73 -0.64
C LYS A 102 2.27 -20.63 -2.16
N LEU A 103 1.87 -21.73 -2.80
CA LEU A 103 1.68 -21.77 -4.25
C LEU A 103 0.50 -20.88 -4.70
N ARG A 104 -0.59 -20.86 -3.93
CA ARG A 104 -1.74 -19.97 -4.20
C ARG A 104 -1.37 -18.51 -3.96
N ALA A 105 -0.61 -18.24 -2.89
CA ALA A 105 -0.11 -16.90 -2.58
C ALA A 105 0.80 -16.37 -3.70
N PHE A 106 1.69 -17.21 -4.21
CA PHE A 106 2.55 -16.87 -5.36
C PHE A 106 1.74 -16.60 -6.63
N GLY A 107 0.73 -17.44 -6.94
CA GLY A 107 -0.18 -17.20 -8.04
C GLY A 107 -0.94 -15.88 -7.90
N SER A 108 -1.50 -15.61 -6.71
CA SER A 108 -2.17 -14.33 -6.41
C SER A 108 -1.26 -13.13 -6.55
N PHE A 109 0.01 -13.26 -6.16
CA PHE A 109 0.99 -12.19 -6.33
C PHE A 109 1.19 -11.83 -7.82
N TRP A 110 1.40 -12.83 -8.67
CA TRP A 110 1.57 -12.59 -10.11
C TRP A 110 0.32 -12.05 -10.78
N ILE A 111 -0.86 -12.53 -10.38
CA ILE A 111 -2.14 -12.00 -10.87
C ILE A 111 -2.29 -10.52 -10.45
N SER A 112 -1.92 -10.17 -9.21
CA SER A 112 -1.93 -8.78 -8.75
C SER A 112 -0.93 -7.91 -9.50
N VAL A 113 0.28 -8.40 -9.78
CA VAL A 113 1.28 -7.69 -10.58
C VAL A 113 0.76 -7.43 -12.00
N LEU A 114 0.15 -8.43 -12.64
CA LEU A 114 -0.43 -8.26 -13.96
C LEU A 114 -1.58 -7.25 -13.95
N ASN A 115 -2.49 -7.36 -12.98
CA ASN A 115 -3.63 -6.44 -12.84
C ASN A 115 -3.14 -4.98 -12.69
N LEU A 116 -2.21 -4.73 -11.77
CA LEU A 116 -1.61 -3.41 -11.58
C LEU A 116 -0.87 -2.92 -12.83
N SER A 117 -0.15 -3.82 -13.52
CA SER A 117 0.57 -3.45 -14.74
C SER A 117 -0.40 -2.98 -15.83
N PHE A 118 -1.52 -3.68 -16.02
CA PHE A 118 -2.55 -3.23 -16.94
C PHE A 118 -3.17 -1.89 -16.51
N LEU A 119 -3.44 -1.72 -15.23
CA LEU A 119 -3.98 -0.48 -14.69
C LEU A 119 -3.03 0.70 -14.97
N PHE A 120 -1.73 0.52 -14.78
CA PHE A 120 -0.72 1.57 -14.99
C PHE A 120 -0.43 1.88 -16.46
N VAL A 121 -0.81 0.98 -17.38
CA VAL A 121 -0.70 1.23 -18.82
C VAL A 121 -1.87 2.07 -19.34
N ILE A 122 -3.03 2.07 -18.69
CA ILE A 122 -4.21 2.82 -19.13
C ILE A 122 -3.93 4.31 -19.32
N PRO A 123 -3.31 5.05 -18.37
CA PRO A 123 -2.98 6.46 -18.55
C PRO A 123 -2.06 6.71 -19.75
N TYR A 124 -1.13 5.79 -20.03
CA TYR A 124 -0.29 5.89 -21.20
C TYR A 124 -1.07 5.77 -22.52
N LEU A 125 -2.04 4.84 -22.59
CA LEU A 125 -2.91 4.71 -23.75
C LEU A 125 -3.79 5.97 -23.96
N ILE A 126 -4.30 6.53 -22.87
CA ILE A 126 -5.04 7.81 -22.90
C ILE A 126 -4.11 8.93 -23.41
N TYR A 127 -2.89 9.02 -22.89
CA TYR A 127 -1.89 10.00 -23.32
C TYR A 127 -1.61 9.93 -24.84
N LEU A 128 -1.46 8.72 -25.38
CA LEU A 128 -1.31 8.50 -26.82
C LEU A 128 -2.56 8.88 -27.62
N SER A 129 -3.75 8.65 -27.08
CA SER A 129 -5.02 8.96 -27.78
C SER A 129 -5.23 10.47 -27.97
N PHE A 130 -4.62 11.30 -27.12
CA PHE A 130 -4.57 12.76 -27.27
C PHE A 130 -3.49 13.24 -28.25
N GLY A 131 -2.77 12.32 -28.90
CA GLY A 131 -1.71 12.64 -29.87
C GLY A 131 -0.37 13.04 -29.23
N TYR A 132 -0.23 12.88 -27.91
CA TYR A 132 1.04 13.13 -27.23
C TYR A 132 1.99 11.94 -27.37
N SER A 133 3.28 12.20 -27.63
CA SER A 133 4.30 11.16 -27.82
C SER A 133 5.65 11.48 -27.13
N ALA A 134 5.69 12.53 -26.31
CA ALA A 134 6.94 13.01 -25.70
C ALA A 134 7.47 12.09 -24.58
N ASN A 135 6.58 11.39 -23.86
CA ASN A 135 6.96 10.54 -22.75
C ASN A 135 6.97 9.06 -23.13
N ASN A 136 7.93 8.32 -22.56
CA ASN A 136 8.02 6.88 -22.76
C ASN A 136 6.99 6.16 -21.84
N ILE A 137 6.54 4.97 -22.28
CA ILE A 137 5.66 4.10 -21.48
C ILE A 137 6.23 3.85 -20.07
N LEU A 138 7.55 3.66 -19.94
CA LEU A 138 8.20 3.42 -18.65
C LEU A 138 8.13 4.62 -17.71
N ASP A 139 8.13 5.84 -18.25
CA ASP A 139 8.02 7.06 -17.45
C ASP A 139 6.61 7.20 -16.88
N VAL A 140 5.59 7.01 -17.72
CA VAL A 140 4.19 7.05 -17.29
C VAL A 140 3.88 5.92 -16.31
N PHE A 141 4.33 4.71 -16.60
CA PHE A 141 4.16 3.55 -15.73
C PHE A 141 4.79 3.77 -14.33
N THR A 142 6.02 4.29 -14.31
CA THR A 142 6.71 4.58 -13.04
C THR A 142 6.00 5.70 -12.27
N MET A 143 5.54 6.73 -12.97
CA MET A 143 4.79 7.84 -12.37
C MET A 143 3.47 7.35 -11.75
N GLU A 144 2.75 6.46 -12.43
CA GLU A 144 1.53 5.85 -11.89
C GLU A 144 1.82 5.00 -10.65
N ALA A 145 2.88 4.18 -10.67
CA ALA A 145 3.28 3.41 -9.50
C ALA A 145 3.61 4.31 -8.31
N MET A 146 4.30 5.45 -8.56
CA MET A 146 4.61 6.45 -7.54
C MET A 146 3.34 7.12 -7.01
N LEU A 147 2.42 7.51 -7.88
CA LEU A 147 1.16 8.15 -7.51
C LEU A 147 0.28 7.21 -6.68
N PHE A 148 0.13 5.96 -7.13
CA PHE A 148 -0.66 4.95 -6.41
C PHE A 148 -0.11 4.71 -5.01
N LEU A 149 1.21 4.64 -4.88
CA LEU A 149 1.85 4.45 -3.59
C LEU A 149 1.65 5.66 -2.67
N ALA A 150 1.73 6.86 -3.21
CA ALA A 150 1.50 8.10 -2.47
C ALA A 150 0.04 8.25 -2.00
N VAL A 151 -0.92 7.85 -2.85
CA VAL A 151 -2.36 7.98 -2.57
C VAL A 151 -2.88 6.85 -1.68
N SER A 152 -2.28 5.66 -1.70
CA SER A 152 -2.67 4.51 -0.85
C SER A 152 -2.69 4.86 0.65
N PHE A 153 -2.03 5.94 1.03
CA PHE A 153 -1.95 6.44 2.40
C PHE A 153 -3.04 7.41 2.81
N PHE A 154 -3.65 8.09 1.84
CA PHE A 154 -4.74 8.99 2.16
C PHE A 154 -6.02 8.16 2.26
N PRO A 155 -6.60 7.95 3.46
CA PRO A 155 -7.94 7.42 3.57
C PRO A 155 -8.89 8.47 2.98
N LEU A 156 -9.08 8.41 1.67
CA LEU A 156 -10.07 9.25 1.01
C LEU A 156 -11.44 8.86 1.57
N PRO A 157 -12.17 9.79 2.20
CA PRO A 157 -13.44 9.50 2.86
C PRO A 157 -14.54 9.01 1.92
N GLY A 158 -14.24 8.84 0.61
CA GLY A 158 -15.16 8.32 -0.38
C GLY A 158 -15.07 6.82 -0.65
N ALA A 159 -13.95 6.16 -0.31
CA ALA A 159 -13.78 4.74 -0.59
C ALA A 159 -14.30 3.83 0.54
N ALA A 160 -14.28 4.30 1.79
CA ALA A 160 -14.78 3.55 2.94
C ALA A 160 -16.33 3.61 3.06
N GLY A 161 -16.99 4.66 2.54
CA GLY A 161 -18.44 4.82 2.66
C GLY A 161 -19.26 4.08 1.58
N ALA A 162 -18.63 3.65 0.48
CA ALA A 162 -19.34 2.98 -0.61
C ALA A 162 -19.49 1.46 -0.40
N SER A 163 -18.72 0.86 0.49
CA SER A 163 -18.79 -0.59 0.76
C SER A 163 -19.71 -0.97 1.92
N GLU A 164 -20.19 0.00 2.72
CA GLU A 164 -21.05 -0.28 3.87
C GLU A 164 -22.56 -0.06 3.61
N THR A 165 -22.94 0.38 2.41
CA THR A 165 -24.35 0.63 2.02
C THR A 165 -24.85 -0.28 0.90
N GLY A 166 -24.19 -1.40 0.62
CA GLY A 166 -24.62 -2.41 -0.35
C GLY A 166 -25.14 -3.67 0.31
#